data_81286b6d02da1e4cde48563d1f9db279
#
_entry.id   81286b6d02da1e4cde48563d1f9db279
#
_cell.length_a   1.000
_cell.length_b   1.000
_cell.length_c   1.000
_cell.angle_alpha   90.00
_cell.angle_beta   90.00
_cell.angle_gamma   90.00
#
_symmetry.space_group_name_H-M   'P 1'
#
loop_
_entity.id
_entity.type
_entity.pdbx_description
1 polymer ?
#
loop_
_entity_poly.entity_id
_entity_poly.type
_entity_poly.pdbx_seq_one_letter_code
_entity_poly.pdbx_strand_id
1 'polypeptide(L)'
;LYIWGGEGDALLDGRIEAIRPPVAIVVPPGFEHGFRFSRDIGGVIVTVLPGALPASVQALLLRNFQQPVLLPLQGFTDGDRLRSGFEHISGEYEAREIGRDAMIEGQLASVVTLLARAMRPLMESSGEGLAERRFELLLSLIARHIREPRKAEFYAQKLGLSETHLNRLVRSVCGLSLQRLVARRQIEIAQQELIFTVSTVQMIAEGLGFTDPAYFNRFFKRETGMTPRAWRLAEQRKMGDSGMRQMLP
;
A
#
# COMPACT_ATOMS: atom_id res chain seq x y z
N LEU A 1 -11.36 -0.15 -2.72
CA LEU A 1 -12.75 -0.27 -3.17
C LEU A 1 -13.35 1.12 -3.35
N TYR A 2 -14.22 1.27 -4.33
CA TYR A 2 -15.10 2.43 -4.47
C TYR A 2 -16.53 1.94 -4.63
N ILE A 3 -17.44 2.43 -3.79
CA ILE A 3 -18.84 1.98 -3.74
C ILE A 3 -19.72 3.20 -3.94
N TRP A 4 -20.60 3.16 -4.98
CA TRP A 4 -21.49 4.25 -5.33
C TRP A 4 -22.98 3.98 -5.02
N GLY A 5 -23.36 2.74 -4.70
CA GLY A 5 -24.76 2.37 -4.40
C GLY A 5 -24.84 1.11 -3.55
N GLY A 6 -26.01 0.87 -2.99
CA GLY A 6 -26.26 -0.22 -2.04
C GLY A 6 -25.84 0.12 -0.62
N GLU A 7 -25.82 -0.90 0.25
CA GLU A 7 -25.44 -0.79 1.67
C GLU A 7 -24.57 -1.96 2.06
N GLY A 8 -23.94 -1.89 3.24
CA GLY A 8 -23.13 -2.97 3.76
C GLY A 8 -22.36 -2.62 5.02
N ASP A 9 -21.50 -3.56 5.42
CA ASP A 9 -20.57 -3.41 6.53
C ASP A 9 -19.17 -3.79 6.06
N ALA A 10 -18.18 -3.06 6.53
CA ALA A 10 -16.75 -3.37 6.37
C ALA A 10 -16.16 -3.75 7.72
N LEU A 11 -15.56 -4.92 7.83
CA LEU A 11 -14.67 -5.29 8.92
C LEU A 11 -13.26 -4.80 8.55
N LEU A 12 -12.73 -3.87 9.31
CA LEU A 12 -11.42 -3.26 9.07
C LEU A 12 -10.60 -3.33 10.36
N ASP A 13 -9.62 -4.23 10.39
CA ASP A 13 -8.73 -4.44 11.55
C ASP A 13 -9.50 -4.59 12.88
N GLY A 14 -10.49 -5.50 12.89
CA GLY A 14 -11.33 -5.81 14.04
C GLY A 14 -12.47 -4.82 14.31
N ARG A 15 -12.61 -3.72 13.53
CA ARG A 15 -13.71 -2.75 13.66
C ARG A 15 -14.73 -2.93 12.54
N ILE A 16 -16.02 -2.87 12.89
CA ILE A 16 -17.11 -2.93 11.91
C ILE A 16 -17.56 -1.49 11.65
N GLU A 17 -17.49 -1.09 10.39
CA GLU A 17 -17.91 0.23 9.91
C GLU A 17 -18.99 0.10 8.84
N ALA A 18 -20.08 0.88 8.97
CA ALA A 18 -21.18 0.85 8.00
C ALA A 18 -20.76 1.50 6.67
N ILE A 19 -21.02 0.81 5.58
CA ILE A 19 -20.80 1.30 4.21
C ILE A 19 -21.99 2.14 3.79
N ARG A 20 -21.75 3.45 3.59
CA ARG A 20 -22.76 4.42 3.12
C ARG A 20 -22.26 5.13 1.88
N PRO A 21 -22.68 4.74 0.69
CA PRO A 21 -22.25 5.32 -0.58
C PRO A 21 -22.61 6.83 -0.73
N PRO A 22 -21.82 7.61 -1.51
CA PRO A 22 -20.56 7.20 -2.10
C PRO A 22 -19.42 7.12 -1.08
N VAL A 23 -18.65 6.04 -1.13
CA VAL A 23 -17.56 5.79 -0.17
C VAL A 23 -16.39 5.09 -0.86
N ALA A 24 -15.17 5.43 -0.44
CA ALA A 24 -13.99 4.65 -0.79
C ALA A 24 -13.45 3.93 0.44
N ILE A 25 -12.94 2.70 0.25
CA ILE A 25 -12.28 1.94 1.30
C ILE A 25 -10.89 1.58 0.79
N VAL A 26 -9.87 1.97 1.56
CA VAL A 26 -8.47 1.64 1.28
C VAL A 26 -7.96 0.72 2.37
N VAL A 27 -7.48 -0.46 1.96
CA VAL A 27 -6.93 -1.46 2.88
C VAL A 27 -5.46 -1.71 2.50
N PRO A 28 -4.51 -1.28 3.32
CA PRO A 28 -3.09 -1.58 3.12
C PRO A 28 -2.81 -3.08 3.30
N PRO A 29 -1.68 -3.59 2.76
CA PRO A 29 -1.27 -4.98 2.98
C PRO A 29 -1.10 -5.34 4.45
N GLY A 30 -1.48 -6.57 4.81
CA GLY A 30 -1.26 -7.13 6.15
C GLY A 30 -2.32 -6.81 7.18
N PHE A 31 -3.42 -6.14 6.81
CA PHE A 31 -4.56 -5.91 7.69
C PHE A 31 -5.69 -6.91 7.43
N GLU A 32 -6.30 -7.39 8.51
CA GLU A 32 -7.50 -8.21 8.42
C GLU A 32 -8.67 -7.34 7.92
N HIS A 33 -9.39 -7.86 6.93
CA HIS A 33 -10.56 -7.17 6.40
C HIS A 33 -11.60 -8.13 5.85
N GLY A 34 -12.86 -7.70 5.87
CA GLY A 34 -13.98 -8.44 5.30
C GLY A 34 -15.12 -7.49 4.95
N PHE A 35 -15.97 -7.92 4.05
CA PHE A 35 -17.08 -7.08 3.58
C PHE A 35 -18.37 -7.92 3.55
N ARG A 36 -19.45 -7.28 3.98
CA ARG A 36 -20.80 -7.77 3.79
C ARG A 36 -21.56 -6.75 2.97
N PHE A 37 -22.05 -7.15 1.82
CA PHE A 37 -22.74 -6.26 0.89
C PHE A 37 -24.21 -6.65 0.74
N SER A 38 -25.07 -5.66 0.52
CA SER A 38 -26.43 -5.85 0.03
C SER A 38 -26.43 -6.38 -1.40
N ARG A 39 -27.57 -6.95 -1.84
CA ARG A 39 -27.67 -7.53 -3.20
C ARG A 39 -27.59 -6.49 -4.32
N ASP A 40 -27.91 -5.26 -4.03
CA ASP A 40 -27.92 -4.10 -4.94
C ASP A 40 -26.65 -3.29 -4.86
N ILE A 41 -25.58 -3.84 -4.28
CA ILE A 41 -24.30 -3.14 -4.18
C ILE A 41 -23.76 -2.78 -5.57
N GLY A 42 -23.38 -1.52 -5.74
CA GLY A 42 -22.70 -1.01 -6.93
C GLY A 42 -21.34 -0.46 -6.57
N GLY A 43 -20.29 -0.99 -7.19
CA GLY A 43 -18.94 -0.57 -6.88
C GLY A 43 -17.86 -1.29 -7.70
N VAL A 44 -16.62 -0.88 -7.52
CA VAL A 44 -15.42 -1.50 -8.11
C VAL A 44 -14.42 -1.83 -7.01
N ILE A 45 -13.87 -3.03 -7.06
CA ILE A 45 -12.75 -3.46 -6.23
C ILE A 45 -11.50 -3.52 -7.10
N VAL A 46 -10.47 -2.78 -6.72
CA VAL A 46 -9.15 -2.82 -7.37
C VAL A 46 -8.14 -3.35 -6.36
N THR A 47 -7.55 -4.49 -6.66
CA THR A 47 -6.44 -5.04 -5.88
C THR A 47 -5.15 -4.81 -6.65
N VAL A 48 -4.20 -4.13 -6.01
CA VAL A 48 -2.94 -3.74 -6.63
C VAL A 48 -1.79 -4.36 -5.85
N LEU A 49 -0.90 -5.01 -6.57
CA LEU A 49 0.38 -5.41 -5.99
C LEU A 49 1.24 -4.15 -5.78
N PRO A 50 1.79 -3.95 -4.58
CA PRO A 50 2.54 -2.73 -4.27
C PRO A 50 3.65 -2.40 -5.29
N GLY A 51 4.27 -3.42 -5.91
CA GLY A 51 5.32 -3.27 -6.93
C GLY A 51 4.86 -2.83 -8.31
N ALA A 52 3.57 -2.93 -8.58
CA ALA A 52 3.02 -2.52 -9.88
C ALA A 52 2.78 -1.01 -9.98
N LEU A 53 3.00 -0.24 -8.91
CA LEU A 53 2.78 1.20 -8.89
C LEU A 53 4.10 1.97 -9.06
N PRO A 54 4.11 3.09 -9.79
CA PRO A 54 5.22 4.03 -9.81
C PRO A 54 5.64 4.45 -8.39
N ALA A 55 6.93 4.65 -8.16
CA ALA A 55 7.47 4.96 -6.83
C ALA A 55 6.82 6.18 -6.16
N SER A 56 6.43 7.19 -6.93
CA SER A 56 5.71 8.38 -6.46
C SER A 56 4.31 8.04 -5.93
N VAL A 57 3.61 7.14 -6.61
CA VAL A 57 2.26 6.68 -6.21
C VAL A 57 2.34 5.78 -4.97
N GLN A 58 3.34 4.90 -4.92
CA GLN A 58 3.61 4.10 -3.71
C GLN A 58 3.88 4.99 -2.50
N ALA A 59 4.72 6.02 -2.66
CA ALA A 59 5.01 6.97 -1.59
C ALA A 59 3.73 7.68 -1.11
N LEU A 60 2.84 8.05 -2.04
CA LEU A 60 1.57 8.69 -1.71
C LEU A 60 0.63 7.75 -0.93
N LEU A 61 0.55 6.48 -1.32
CA LEU A 61 -0.21 5.45 -0.59
C LEU A 61 0.33 5.22 0.81
N LEU A 62 1.63 4.99 0.93
CA LEU A 62 2.28 4.77 2.22
C LEU A 62 2.14 5.95 3.17
N ARG A 63 2.12 7.15 2.62
CA ARG A 63 1.97 8.39 3.37
C ARG A 63 0.57 8.54 3.96
N ASN A 64 -0.47 8.28 3.15
CA ASN A 64 -1.85 8.63 3.52
C ASN A 64 -2.65 7.44 4.07
N PHE A 65 -2.23 6.20 3.79
CA PHE A 65 -2.99 5.00 4.10
C PHE A 65 -2.13 3.98 4.85
N GLN A 66 -1.82 4.29 6.11
CA GLN A 66 -1.03 3.41 6.99
C GLN A 66 -1.89 2.33 7.66
N GLN A 67 -3.19 2.57 7.74
CA GLN A 67 -4.20 1.70 8.32
C GLN A 67 -5.41 1.62 7.38
N PRO A 68 -6.24 0.58 7.50
CA PRO A 68 -7.51 0.53 6.77
C PRO A 68 -8.35 1.76 7.09
N VAL A 69 -8.90 2.37 6.05
CA VAL A 69 -9.72 3.57 6.19
C VAL A 69 -10.95 3.49 5.30
N LEU A 70 -12.08 3.90 5.85
CA LEU A 70 -13.31 4.15 5.14
C LEU A 70 -13.44 5.67 4.96
N LEU A 71 -13.47 6.13 3.71
CA LEU A 71 -13.52 7.54 3.31
C LEU A 71 -14.93 7.88 2.82
N PRO A 72 -15.76 8.59 3.60
CA PRO A 72 -17.00 9.15 3.10
C PRO A 72 -16.70 10.18 2.01
N LEU A 73 -17.40 10.08 0.88
CA LEU A 73 -17.18 10.93 -0.30
C LEU A 73 -18.35 11.87 -0.58
N GLN A 74 -19.30 11.98 0.35
CA GLN A 74 -20.39 12.94 0.26
C GLN A 74 -19.82 14.37 0.25
N GLY A 75 -20.11 15.12 -0.81
CA GLY A 75 -19.61 16.50 -0.98
C GLY A 75 -18.15 16.60 -1.42
N PHE A 76 -17.47 15.50 -1.71
CA PHE A 76 -16.13 15.55 -2.27
C PHE A 76 -16.17 16.09 -3.71
N THR A 77 -15.51 17.22 -3.95
CA THR A 77 -15.57 17.96 -5.21
C THR A 77 -15.10 17.14 -6.43
N ASP A 78 -14.10 16.28 -6.24
CA ASP A 78 -13.56 15.42 -7.29
C ASP A 78 -14.25 14.03 -7.34
N GLY A 79 -15.44 13.86 -6.74
CA GLY A 79 -16.13 12.56 -6.64
C GLY A 79 -16.39 11.89 -7.99
N ASP A 80 -16.86 12.64 -8.97
CA ASP A 80 -17.12 12.13 -10.33
C ASP A 80 -15.82 11.69 -11.03
N ARG A 81 -14.74 12.45 -10.85
CA ARG A 81 -13.43 12.09 -11.40
C ARG A 81 -12.90 10.80 -10.77
N LEU A 82 -13.11 10.64 -9.48
CA LEU A 82 -12.72 9.44 -8.75
C LEU A 82 -13.50 8.23 -9.26
N ARG A 83 -14.82 8.37 -9.42
CA ARG A 83 -15.69 7.36 -10.00
C ARG A 83 -15.25 6.95 -11.40
N SER A 84 -15.10 7.91 -12.30
CA SER A 84 -14.63 7.67 -13.67
C SER A 84 -13.27 6.99 -13.70
N GLY A 85 -12.35 7.32 -12.78
CA GLY A 85 -11.05 6.67 -12.67
C GLY A 85 -11.16 5.17 -12.36
N PHE A 86 -12.04 4.78 -11.43
CA PHE A 86 -12.31 3.37 -11.13
C PHE A 86 -12.99 2.63 -12.29
N GLU A 87 -13.97 3.27 -12.94
CA GLU A 87 -14.67 2.71 -14.10
C GLU A 87 -13.70 2.51 -15.29
N HIS A 88 -12.79 3.47 -15.55
CA HIS A 88 -11.76 3.32 -16.57
C HIS A 88 -10.78 2.18 -16.26
N ILE A 89 -10.33 2.04 -15.02
CA ILE A 89 -9.47 0.91 -14.64
C ILE A 89 -10.16 -0.42 -14.91
N SER A 90 -11.44 -0.54 -14.57
CA SER A 90 -12.23 -1.76 -14.83
C SER A 90 -12.37 -2.01 -16.33
N GLY A 91 -12.72 -1.00 -17.11
CA GLY A 91 -12.86 -1.10 -18.56
C GLY A 91 -11.57 -1.50 -19.28
N GLU A 92 -10.44 -0.87 -18.93
CA GLU A 92 -9.13 -1.21 -19.49
C GLU A 92 -8.70 -2.63 -19.12
N TYR A 93 -9.00 -3.07 -17.89
CA TYR A 93 -8.70 -4.41 -17.45
C TYR A 93 -9.45 -5.48 -18.28
N GLU A 94 -10.69 -5.21 -18.65
CA GLU A 94 -11.56 -6.09 -19.45
C GLU A 94 -11.23 -6.05 -20.93
N ALA A 95 -10.97 -4.86 -21.50
CA ALA A 95 -10.78 -4.63 -22.93
C ALA A 95 -9.52 -5.30 -23.50
N ARG A 96 -8.45 -5.46 -22.70
CA ARG A 96 -7.17 -6.09 -23.11
C ARG A 96 -6.51 -5.46 -24.34
N GLU A 97 -6.70 -4.15 -24.52
CA GLU A 97 -6.15 -3.40 -25.64
C GLU A 97 -4.63 -3.13 -25.51
N ILE A 98 -4.02 -2.70 -26.61
CA ILE A 98 -2.60 -2.30 -26.64
C ILE A 98 -2.41 -1.10 -25.69
N GLY A 99 -1.39 -1.17 -24.81
CA GLY A 99 -1.09 -0.11 -23.86
C GLY A 99 -1.91 -0.14 -22.57
N ARG A 100 -2.75 -1.19 -22.38
CA ARG A 100 -3.59 -1.39 -21.19
C ARG A 100 -2.85 -1.13 -19.89
N ASP A 101 -1.66 -1.70 -19.71
CA ASP A 101 -0.93 -1.59 -18.45
C ASP A 101 -0.51 -0.14 -18.16
N ALA A 102 -0.08 0.60 -19.19
CA ALA A 102 0.25 2.02 -19.06
C ALA A 102 -1.00 2.87 -18.75
N MET A 103 -2.15 2.56 -19.36
CA MET A 103 -3.42 3.22 -19.06
C MET A 103 -3.85 2.97 -17.63
N ILE A 104 -3.80 1.71 -17.16
CA ILE A 104 -4.13 1.35 -15.78
C ILE A 104 -3.19 2.04 -14.79
N GLU A 105 -1.87 2.07 -15.03
CA GLU A 105 -0.91 2.80 -14.18
C GLU A 105 -1.24 4.29 -14.07
N GLY A 106 -1.54 4.94 -15.18
CA GLY A 106 -1.92 6.36 -15.21
C GLY A 106 -3.21 6.63 -14.43
N GLN A 107 -4.22 5.78 -14.60
CA GLN A 107 -5.48 5.89 -13.86
C GLN A 107 -5.31 5.60 -12.38
N LEU A 108 -4.50 4.60 -12.00
CA LEU A 108 -4.18 4.31 -10.61
C LEU A 108 -3.47 5.49 -9.94
N ALA A 109 -2.53 6.15 -10.63
CA ALA A 109 -1.87 7.35 -10.12
C ALA A 109 -2.89 8.48 -9.84
N SER A 110 -3.83 8.69 -10.75
CA SER A 110 -4.92 9.66 -10.61
C SER A 110 -5.82 9.30 -9.43
N VAL A 111 -6.33 8.08 -9.38
CA VAL A 111 -7.21 7.58 -8.30
C VAL A 111 -6.57 7.71 -6.93
N VAL A 112 -5.32 7.27 -6.78
CA VAL A 112 -4.58 7.37 -5.51
C VAL A 112 -4.41 8.83 -5.08
N THR A 113 -4.14 9.72 -6.04
CA THR A 113 -4.03 11.17 -5.76
C THR A 113 -5.36 11.75 -5.29
N LEU A 114 -6.47 11.37 -5.90
CA LEU A 114 -7.81 11.83 -5.51
C LEU A 114 -8.21 11.28 -4.14
N LEU A 115 -7.91 10.01 -3.84
CA LEU A 115 -8.13 9.43 -2.52
C LEU A 115 -7.32 10.15 -1.43
N ALA A 116 -6.06 10.49 -1.72
CA ALA A 116 -5.23 11.27 -0.79
C ALA A 116 -5.79 12.69 -0.56
N ARG A 117 -6.40 13.32 -1.58
CA ARG A 117 -7.09 14.61 -1.43
C ARG A 117 -8.36 14.48 -0.59
N ALA A 118 -9.13 13.39 -0.76
CA ALA A 118 -10.32 13.12 0.05
C ALA A 118 -9.97 12.86 1.53
N MET A 119 -8.78 12.33 1.82
CA MET A 119 -8.27 12.11 3.17
C MET A 119 -7.90 13.42 3.89
N ARG A 120 -7.48 14.45 3.15
CA ARG A 120 -6.94 15.70 3.70
C ARG A 120 -7.84 16.41 4.73
N PRO A 121 -9.15 16.60 4.52
CA PRO A 121 -10.02 17.25 5.50
C PRO A 121 -10.11 16.48 6.82
N LEU A 122 -10.05 15.15 6.76
CA LEU A 122 -10.04 14.27 7.94
C LEU A 122 -8.76 14.45 8.76
N MET A 123 -7.62 14.68 8.10
CA MET A 123 -6.32 14.94 8.75
C MET A 123 -6.21 16.35 9.30
N GLU A 124 -6.75 17.37 8.60
CA GLU A 124 -6.70 18.77 9.06
C GLU A 124 -7.57 19.01 10.31
N SER A 125 -8.63 18.24 10.49
CA SER A 125 -9.51 18.33 11.66
C SER A 125 -8.88 17.78 12.95
N SER A 126 -7.81 16.98 12.85
CA SER A 126 -7.13 16.36 14.00
C SER A 126 -5.99 17.19 14.61
N GLY A 127 -5.65 18.36 14.06
CA GLY A 127 -4.60 19.24 14.59
C GLY A 127 -3.15 18.73 14.47
N GLU A 128 -2.93 17.72 13.68
CA GLU A 128 -1.69 16.93 13.62
C GLU A 128 -0.68 17.39 12.53
N GLY A 129 -0.94 18.47 11.81
CA GLY A 129 -0.23 18.85 10.57
C GLY A 129 1.31 18.95 10.61
N LEU A 130 1.95 19.15 11.77
CA LEU A 130 3.42 19.18 11.87
C LEU A 130 4.01 17.77 12.03
N ALA A 131 3.33 16.92 12.78
CA ALA A 131 3.75 15.53 12.98
C ALA A 131 3.69 14.75 11.66
N GLU A 132 2.61 14.92 10.92
CA GLU A 132 2.44 14.30 9.60
C GLU A 132 3.49 14.78 8.59
N ARG A 133 3.75 16.08 8.49
CA ARG A 133 4.80 16.62 7.60
C ARG A 133 6.17 16.03 7.91
N ARG A 134 6.52 15.90 9.21
CA ARG A 134 7.77 15.26 9.62
C ARG A 134 7.80 13.77 9.30
N PHE A 135 6.68 13.09 9.47
CA PHE A 135 6.55 11.69 9.11
C PHE A 135 6.66 11.47 7.59
N GLU A 136 6.10 12.35 6.78
CA GLU A 136 6.25 12.36 5.33
C GLU A 136 7.72 12.50 4.89
N LEU A 137 8.43 13.45 5.48
CA LEU A 137 9.86 13.62 5.23
C LEU A 137 10.64 12.37 5.65
N LEU A 138 10.25 11.72 6.75
CA LEU A 138 10.83 10.45 7.18
C LEU A 138 10.61 9.35 6.13
N LEU A 139 9.38 9.17 5.64
CA LEU A 139 9.09 8.15 4.62
C LEU A 139 9.89 8.37 3.34
N SER A 140 10.04 9.63 2.89
CA SER A 140 10.86 9.96 1.72
C SER A 140 12.34 9.68 1.96
N LEU A 141 12.85 9.92 3.17
CA LEU A 141 14.23 9.58 3.55
C LEU A 141 14.44 8.06 3.60
N ILE A 142 13.49 7.33 4.18
CA ILE A 142 13.53 5.85 4.21
C ILE A 142 13.55 5.32 2.77
N ALA A 143 12.65 5.75 1.91
CA ALA A 143 12.59 5.31 0.51
C ALA A 143 13.90 5.57 -0.25
N ARG A 144 14.53 6.72 -0.03
CA ARG A 144 15.81 7.10 -0.65
C ARG A 144 16.99 6.26 -0.18
N HIS A 145 16.98 5.87 1.11
CA HIS A 145 18.11 5.17 1.75
C HIS A 145 17.80 3.72 2.13
N ILE A 146 16.72 3.14 1.59
CA ILE A 146 16.25 1.80 1.98
C ILE A 146 17.27 0.69 1.68
N ARG A 147 18.12 0.92 0.66
CA ARG A 147 19.17 0.00 0.23
C ARG A 147 20.49 0.18 0.99
N GLU A 148 20.53 1.15 1.91
CA GLU A 148 21.69 1.45 2.72
C GLU A 148 21.36 1.20 4.21
N PRO A 149 22.22 0.47 4.96
CA PRO A 149 21.97 0.24 6.38
C PRO A 149 22.16 1.54 7.17
N ARG A 150 21.09 2.29 7.39
CA ARG A 150 21.07 3.53 8.17
C ARG A 150 20.49 3.30 9.56
N LYS A 151 21.16 3.86 10.59
CA LYS A 151 20.69 3.85 11.98
C LYS A 151 19.63 4.92 12.22
N ALA A 152 18.89 4.80 13.32
CA ALA A 152 17.86 5.77 13.74
C ALA A 152 18.41 7.20 13.84
N GLU A 153 19.66 7.33 14.33
CA GLU A 153 20.36 8.60 14.44
C GLU A 153 20.41 9.39 13.13
N PHE A 154 20.68 8.71 12.00
CA PHE A 154 20.71 9.34 10.66
C PHE A 154 19.38 10.02 10.34
N TYR A 155 18.27 9.32 10.53
CA TYR A 155 16.94 9.86 10.23
C TYR A 155 16.56 10.97 11.21
N ALA A 156 16.88 10.80 12.49
CA ALA A 156 16.65 11.79 13.52
C ALA A 156 17.39 13.11 13.21
N GLN A 157 18.66 13.03 12.86
CA GLN A 157 19.48 14.18 12.49
C GLN A 157 18.94 14.91 11.26
N LYS A 158 18.53 14.17 10.21
CA LYS A 158 17.94 14.75 8.99
C LYS A 158 16.63 15.49 9.23
N LEU A 159 15.87 15.10 10.27
CA LEU A 159 14.60 15.72 10.66
C LEU A 159 14.73 16.76 11.77
N GLY A 160 15.95 17.01 12.27
CA GLY A 160 16.18 17.92 13.40
C GLY A 160 15.52 17.41 14.70
N LEU A 161 15.48 16.09 14.91
CA LEU A 161 14.88 15.45 16.08
C LEU A 161 15.93 14.64 16.85
N SER A 162 15.65 14.34 18.12
CA SER A 162 16.33 13.25 18.83
C SER A 162 15.73 11.90 18.43
N GLU A 163 16.47 10.80 18.59
CA GLU A 163 15.97 9.44 18.29
C GLU A 163 14.70 9.11 19.09
N THR A 164 14.63 9.57 20.34
CA THR A 164 13.44 9.38 21.20
C THR A 164 12.22 10.10 20.60
N HIS A 165 12.40 11.35 20.16
CA HIS A 165 11.33 12.12 19.53
C HIS A 165 10.91 11.50 18.18
N LEU A 166 11.87 11.03 17.38
CA LEU A 166 11.60 10.34 16.13
C LEU A 166 10.78 9.06 16.36
N ASN A 167 11.16 8.21 17.32
CA ASN A 167 10.39 7.00 17.63
C ASN A 167 8.99 7.30 18.17
N ARG A 168 8.85 8.38 18.96
CA ARG A 168 7.54 8.84 19.45
C ARG A 168 6.66 9.32 18.28
N LEU A 169 7.23 10.10 17.35
CA LEU A 169 6.56 10.53 16.12
C LEU A 169 6.07 9.34 15.30
N VAL A 170 6.93 8.36 15.05
CA VAL A 170 6.56 7.17 14.27
C VAL A 170 5.44 6.39 14.98
N ARG A 171 5.53 6.20 16.30
CA ARG A 171 4.49 5.52 17.06
C ARG A 171 3.17 6.26 17.09
N SER A 172 3.17 7.59 17.18
CA SER A 172 1.94 8.38 17.21
C SER A 172 1.21 8.35 15.85
N VAL A 173 1.95 8.31 14.74
CA VAL A 173 1.34 8.37 13.40
C VAL A 173 0.96 6.99 12.87
N CYS A 174 1.80 5.95 13.06
CA CYS A 174 1.54 4.62 12.47
C CYS A 174 1.59 3.46 13.46
N GLY A 175 1.71 3.70 14.77
CA GLY A 175 1.72 2.65 15.80
C GLY A 175 3.00 1.80 15.84
N LEU A 176 3.95 2.00 14.93
CA LEU A 176 5.15 1.19 14.78
C LEU A 176 6.39 1.89 15.41
N SER A 177 7.44 1.11 15.68
CA SER A 177 8.78 1.68 15.88
C SER A 177 9.40 1.99 14.51
N LEU A 178 10.38 2.93 14.47
CA LEU A 178 11.14 3.23 13.25
C LEU A 178 11.76 1.96 12.64
N GLN A 179 12.34 1.10 13.45
CA GLN A 179 12.93 -0.16 12.98
C GLN A 179 11.91 -1.07 12.29
N ARG A 180 10.71 -1.19 12.85
CA ARG A 180 9.62 -1.95 12.24
C ARG A 180 9.11 -1.32 10.95
N LEU A 181 9.04 0.01 10.90
CA LEU A 181 8.66 0.73 9.68
C LEU A 181 9.66 0.48 8.54
N VAL A 182 10.96 0.58 8.83
CA VAL A 182 12.04 0.28 7.86
C VAL A 182 12.01 -1.20 7.44
N ALA A 183 11.89 -2.11 8.42
CA ALA A 183 11.81 -3.56 8.18
C ALA A 183 10.63 -3.91 7.26
N ARG A 184 9.45 -3.37 7.54
CA ARG A 184 8.27 -3.55 6.71
C ARG A 184 8.53 -3.11 5.26
N ARG A 185 9.15 -1.93 5.08
CA ARG A 185 9.48 -1.42 3.75
C ARG A 185 10.50 -2.29 3.00
N GLN A 186 11.52 -2.80 3.71
CA GLN A 186 12.49 -3.74 3.12
C GLN A 186 11.80 -5.04 2.66
N ILE A 187 10.87 -5.57 3.46
CA ILE A 187 10.10 -6.77 3.10
C ILE A 187 9.22 -6.52 1.88
N GLU A 188 8.52 -5.39 1.81
CA GLU A 188 7.70 -5.03 0.65
C GLU A 188 8.52 -5.02 -0.64
N ILE A 189 9.70 -4.39 -0.63
CA ILE A 189 10.61 -4.38 -1.79
C ILE A 189 11.11 -5.79 -2.10
N ALA A 190 11.51 -6.56 -1.09
CA ALA A 190 11.95 -7.93 -1.28
C ALA A 190 10.88 -8.80 -1.93
N GLN A 191 9.64 -8.70 -1.47
CA GLN A 191 8.50 -9.41 -2.04
C GLN A 191 8.29 -9.05 -3.52
N GLN A 192 8.39 -7.76 -3.86
CA GLN A 192 8.30 -7.28 -5.23
C GLN A 192 9.39 -7.85 -6.13
N GLU A 193 10.65 -7.74 -5.68
CA GLU A 193 11.78 -8.26 -6.46
C GLU A 193 11.71 -9.79 -6.63
N LEU A 194 11.23 -10.51 -5.61
CA LEU A 194 10.99 -11.95 -5.67
C LEU A 194 9.96 -12.35 -6.74
N ILE A 195 8.94 -11.54 -6.96
CA ILE A 195 7.85 -11.81 -7.90
C ILE A 195 8.21 -11.36 -9.31
N PHE A 196 8.71 -10.14 -9.45
CA PHE A 196 8.83 -9.46 -10.75
C PHE A 196 10.22 -9.54 -11.37
N THR A 197 11.21 -10.13 -10.69
CA THR A 197 12.56 -10.27 -11.24
C THR A 197 13.05 -11.72 -11.19
N VAL A 198 14.00 -12.02 -12.06
CA VAL A 198 14.75 -13.30 -12.05
C VAL A 198 15.94 -13.28 -11.08
N SER A 199 16.11 -12.20 -10.33
CA SER A 199 17.22 -12.03 -9.39
C SER A 199 17.24 -13.15 -8.34
N THR A 200 18.43 -13.60 -7.97
CA THR A 200 18.56 -14.59 -6.89
C THR A 200 18.21 -13.98 -5.55
N VAL A 201 17.83 -14.81 -4.57
CA VAL A 201 17.58 -14.35 -3.19
C VAL A 201 18.79 -13.61 -2.61
N GLN A 202 19.99 -14.05 -2.95
CA GLN A 202 21.24 -13.41 -2.54
C GLN A 202 21.36 -12.01 -3.14
N MET A 203 21.14 -11.84 -4.43
CA MET A 203 21.18 -10.52 -5.09
C MET A 203 20.16 -9.55 -4.51
N ILE A 204 18.96 -10.04 -4.19
CA ILE A 204 17.93 -9.23 -3.55
C ILE A 204 18.38 -8.80 -2.14
N ALA A 205 18.94 -9.72 -1.35
CA ALA A 205 19.46 -9.41 -0.03
C ALA A 205 20.57 -8.34 -0.09
N GLU A 206 21.55 -8.53 -0.94
CA GLU A 206 22.65 -7.58 -1.16
C GLU A 206 22.12 -6.22 -1.64
N GLY A 207 21.18 -6.21 -2.59
CA GLY A 207 20.54 -5.01 -3.09
C GLY A 207 19.74 -4.24 -2.03
N LEU A 208 19.29 -4.90 -0.96
CA LEU A 208 18.63 -4.29 0.19
C LEU A 208 19.58 -3.95 1.34
N GLY A 209 20.88 -4.08 1.13
CA GLY A 209 21.92 -3.73 2.10
C GLY A 209 22.19 -4.80 3.17
N PHE A 210 21.71 -6.04 2.98
CA PHE A 210 22.03 -7.15 3.86
C PHE A 210 23.38 -7.76 3.46
N THR A 211 24.35 -7.74 4.38
CA THR A 211 25.68 -8.31 4.19
C THR A 211 25.70 -9.84 4.36
N ASP A 212 24.73 -10.40 5.08
CA ASP A 212 24.57 -11.85 5.30
C ASP A 212 23.24 -12.35 4.70
N PRO A 213 23.28 -13.10 3.59
CA PRO A 213 22.08 -13.69 2.99
C PRO A 213 21.35 -14.67 3.93
N ALA A 214 22.04 -15.34 4.84
CA ALA A 214 21.42 -16.21 5.82
C ALA A 214 20.63 -15.41 6.86
N TYR A 215 21.14 -14.25 7.27
CA TYR A 215 20.40 -13.32 8.12
C TYR A 215 19.15 -12.78 7.39
N PHE A 216 19.27 -12.40 6.11
CA PHE A 216 18.13 -11.98 5.32
C PHE A 216 17.05 -13.07 5.22
N ASN A 217 17.42 -14.32 5.00
CA ASN A 217 16.47 -15.44 4.98
C ASN A 217 15.69 -15.57 6.31
N ARG A 218 16.40 -15.47 7.46
CA ARG A 218 15.76 -15.51 8.78
C ARG A 218 14.87 -14.29 9.03
N PHE A 219 15.33 -13.11 8.63
CA PHE A 219 14.59 -11.85 8.71
C PHE A 219 13.29 -11.95 7.89
N PHE A 220 13.37 -12.30 6.62
CA PHE A 220 12.21 -12.43 5.74
C PHE A 220 11.20 -13.46 6.28
N LYS A 221 11.68 -14.65 6.72
CA LYS A 221 10.80 -15.67 7.29
C LYS A 221 10.11 -15.19 8.57
N ARG A 222 10.79 -14.45 9.43
CA ARG A 222 10.21 -13.89 10.65
C ARG A 222 9.09 -12.89 10.34
N GLU A 223 9.27 -12.04 9.34
CA GLU A 223 8.32 -10.98 8.99
C GLU A 223 7.14 -11.49 8.13
N THR A 224 7.32 -12.55 7.33
CA THR A 224 6.31 -13.05 6.37
C THR A 224 5.78 -14.45 6.68
N GLY A 225 6.37 -15.15 7.62
CA GLY A 225 6.07 -16.55 7.92
C GLY A 225 6.70 -17.56 6.97
N MET A 226 7.25 -17.15 5.83
CA MET A 226 7.79 -18.01 4.77
C MET A 226 9.21 -17.62 4.39
N THR A 227 10.00 -18.58 3.87
CA THR A 227 11.31 -18.24 3.30
C THR A 227 11.12 -17.50 1.96
N PRO A 228 12.09 -16.66 1.52
CA PRO A 228 12.02 -15.95 0.25
C PRO A 228 11.75 -16.89 -0.95
N ARG A 229 12.40 -18.06 -0.98
CA ARG A 229 12.19 -19.05 -2.03
C ARG A 229 10.78 -19.65 -2.01
N ALA A 230 10.26 -19.96 -0.82
CA ALA A 230 8.90 -20.49 -0.67
C ALA A 230 7.86 -19.43 -1.08
N TRP A 231 8.08 -18.16 -0.70
CA TRP A 231 7.27 -17.03 -1.10
C TRP A 231 7.19 -16.88 -2.62
N ARG A 232 8.35 -16.85 -3.31
CA ARG A 232 8.42 -16.78 -4.78
C ARG A 232 7.59 -17.87 -5.44
N LEU A 233 7.79 -19.12 -5.01
CA LEU A 233 7.05 -20.26 -5.58
C LEU A 233 5.54 -20.17 -5.32
N ALA A 234 5.13 -19.73 -4.16
CA ALA A 234 3.72 -19.57 -3.81
C ALA A 234 3.04 -18.50 -4.69
N GLU A 235 3.69 -17.36 -4.87
CA GLU A 235 3.13 -16.27 -5.68
C GLU A 235 3.12 -16.60 -7.17
N GLN A 236 4.16 -17.27 -7.69
CA GLN A 236 4.18 -17.75 -9.07
C GLN A 236 3.06 -18.76 -9.37
N ARG A 237 2.73 -19.65 -8.42
CA ARG A 237 1.59 -20.56 -8.55
C ARG A 237 0.26 -19.82 -8.60
N LYS A 238 0.05 -18.83 -7.74
CA LYS A 238 -1.17 -18.01 -7.75
C LYS A 238 -1.35 -17.29 -9.09
N MET A 239 -0.28 -16.76 -9.67
CA MET A 239 -0.32 -16.10 -10.97
C MET A 239 -0.62 -17.11 -12.10
N GLY A 240 -0.03 -18.31 -12.06
CA GLY A 240 -0.31 -19.38 -13.01
C GLY A 240 -1.76 -19.88 -12.96
N ASP A 241 -2.30 -20.10 -11.76
CA ASP A 241 -3.69 -20.54 -11.55
C ASP A 241 -4.70 -19.46 -11.97
N SER A 242 -4.38 -18.18 -11.72
CA SER A 242 -5.23 -17.06 -12.16
C SER A 242 -5.27 -16.93 -13.68
N GLY A 243 -4.14 -17.17 -14.36
CA GLY A 243 -4.07 -17.22 -15.83
C GLY A 243 -4.82 -18.41 -16.42
N MET A 244 -4.81 -19.56 -15.75
CA MET A 244 -5.48 -20.79 -16.24
C MET A 244 -6.99 -20.78 -16.01
N ARG A 245 -7.50 -20.16 -14.95
CA ARG A 245 -8.95 -19.98 -14.73
C ARG A 245 -9.62 -19.03 -15.72
N GLN A 246 -8.84 -18.17 -16.39
CA GLN A 246 -9.36 -17.28 -17.45
C GLN A 246 -9.33 -17.92 -18.85
N MET A 247 -8.79 -19.13 -19.01
CA MET A 247 -8.70 -19.86 -20.29
C MET A 247 -9.69 -21.02 -20.44
N LEU A 248 -10.54 -21.28 -19.46
CA LEU A 248 -11.61 -22.28 -19.58
C LEU A 248 -12.94 -21.58 -19.93
N PRO A 249 -13.62 -22.06 -21.00
CA PRO A 249 -14.86 -21.49 -21.53
C PRO A 249 -16.03 -21.61 -20.54
#